data_719bdcab79369aff12c226ffa9c4cb2e
#
_entry.id   719bdcab79369aff12c226ffa9c4cb2e
#
_cell.length_a   1.000
_cell.length_b   1.000
_cell.length_c   1.000
_cell.angle_alpha   90.00
_cell.angle_beta   90.00
_cell.angle_gamma   90.00
#
_symmetry.space_group_name_H-M   'P 1'
#
loop_
_entity.id
_entity.type
_entity.pdbx_description
1 polymer ?
#
loop_
_entity_poly.entity_id
_entity_poly.type
_entity_poly.pdbx_seq_one_letter_code
_entity_poly.pdbx_strand_id
1 'polypeptide(L)'
;YKTPKYSVGDYVWEDTNKDGIQDDNEKGISGVKVTLKNKNGDTIGTTTTDSNGKYEFTGLENGDYTIEFETPEGYTPTKQNSGSDEGKDSNGTKTTVTVKDADNKTIDSGFYKPTYNLGDYVWEDTNKDGIQDDSEKGISGVKVTLKDKNGNVIGTTTTDASGHYQFKGLENGSYTVEFETPSGYTPTKANSGQDITVDSN
;
A
#
# COMPACT_ATOMS: atom_id res chain seq x y z
N TYR A 1 32.19 -22.66 -31.39
CA TYR A 1 30.90 -21.94 -31.37
C TYR A 1 30.58 -21.53 -29.95
N LYS A 2 30.16 -20.26 -29.73
CA LYS A 2 29.70 -19.77 -28.43
C LYS A 2 28.17 -19.87 -28.40
N THR A 3 27.62 -20.42 -27.34
CA THR A 3 26.17 -20.39 -27.08
C THR A 3 25.71 -18.97 -26.86
N PRO A 4 24.72 -18.47 -27.61
CA PRO A 4 24.17 -17.13 -27.36
C PRO A 4 23.63 -16.98 -25.94
N LYS A 5 23.78 -15.78 -25.37
CA LYS A 5 23.31 -15.44 -24.03
C LYS A 5 22.40 -14.24 -24.12
N TYR A 6 21.37 -14.24 -23.28
CA TYR A 6 20.31 -13.25 -23.26
C TYR A 6 20.09 -12.73 -21.87
N SER A 7 19.30 -11.70 -21.75
CA SER A 7 18.91 -11.10 -20.46
C SER A 7 17.41 -11.07 -20.29
N VAL A 8 17.00 -11.10 -19.02
CA VAL A 8 15.61 -10.96 -18.59
C VAL A 8 15.57 -9.92 -17.49
N GLY A 9 14.61 -9.04 -17.55
CA GLY A 9 14.42 -8.02 -16.53
C GLY A 9 13.30 -7.08 -16.89
N ASP A 10 13.06 -6.17 -16.07
CA ASP A 10 12.35 -4.92 -16.24
C ASP A 10 12.21 -4.21 -14.88
N TYR A 11 11.03 -4.14 -14.31
CA TYR A 11 10.66 -3.06 -13.40
C TYR A 11 9.72 -3.53 -12.29
N VAL A 12 10.00 -3.09 -11.06
CA VAL A 12 9.09 -3.22 -9.92
C VAL A 12 8.61 -1.82 -9.55
N TRP A 13 7.30 -1.62 -9.45
CA TRP A 13 6.72 -0.29 -9.37
C TRP A 13 5.55 -0.21 -8.37
N GLU A 14 5.29 1.02 -7.91
CA GLU A 14 4.18 1.32 -7.01
C GLU A 14 2.94 1.74 -7.81
N ASP A 15 1.91 0.91 -7.71
CA ASP A 15 0.62 1.11 -8.38
C ASP A 15 -0.29 1.97 -7.49
N THR A 16 -0.15 3.28 -7.60
CA THR A 16 -0.85 4.22 -6.71
C THR A 16 -2.36 4.24 -6.91
N ASN A 17 -2.84 3.98 -8.11
CA ASN A 17 -4.28 3.95 -8.41
C ASN A 17 -4.90 2.56 -8.41
N LYS A 18 -4.10 1.51 -8.15
CA LYS A 18 -4.55 0.10 -8.00
C LYS A 18 -5.21 -0.47 -9.27
N ASP A 19 -4.84 0.02 -10.43
CA ASP A 19 -5.42 -0.45 -11.71
C ASP A 19 -4.63 -1.61 -12.34
N GLY A 20 -3.45 -1.91 -11.85
CA GLY A 20 -2.58 -2.96 -12.38
C GLY A 20 -1.81 -2.55 -13.63
N ILE A 21 -1.85 -1.29 -14.00
CA ILE A 21 -1.19 -0.73 -15.19
C ILE A 21 -0.15 0.30 -14.73
N GLN A 22 1.07 0.17 -15.26
CA GLN A 22 2.14 1.12 -14.97
C GLN A 22 1.88 2.44 -15.67
N ASP A 23 1.60 3.48 -14.88
CA ASP A 23 1.44 4.85 -15.37
C ASP A 23 2.75 5.63 -15.27
N ASP A 24 2.92 6.64 -16.12
CA ASP A 24 4.19 7.41 -16.23
C ASP A 24 4.60 8.12 -14.93
N ASN A 25 3.63 8.44 -14.05
CA ASN A 25 3.87 9.11 -12.78
C ASN A 25 4.06 8.15 -11.61
N GLU A 26 3.99 6.85 -11.85
CA GLU A 26 4.19 5.84 -10.82
C GLU A 26 5.68 5.49 -10.68
N LYS A 27 6.14 5.38 -9.44
CA LYS A 27 7.55 5.24 -9.12
C LYS A 27 7.98 3.78 -9.01
N GLY A 28 9.23 3.51 -9.32
CA GLY A 28 9.86 2.24 -9.03
C GLY A 28 10.09 2.01 -7.54
N ILE A 29 10.08 0.74 -7.15
CA ILE A 29 10.36 0.33 -5.76
C ILE A 29 11.77 -0.24 -5.71
N SER A 30 12.64 0.39 -4.94
CA SER A 30 14.02 -0.02 -4.71
C SER A 30 14.12 -1.14 -3.68
N GLY A 31 15.16 -1.97 -3.81
CA GLY A 31 15.49 -2.97 -2.78
C GLY A 31 14.60 -4.20 -2.74
N VAL A 32 13.78 -4.42 -3.75
CA VAL A 32 12.94 -5.61 -3.85
C VAL A 32 13.78 -6.80 -4.28
N LYS A 33 13.73 -7.88 -3.51
CA LYS A 33 14.43 -9.12 -3.85
C LYS A 33 13.74 -9.84 -5.00
N VAL A 34 14.52 -10.17 -6.03
CA VAL A 34 14.07 -10.91 -7.20
C VAL A 34 14.90 -12.18 -7.34
N THR A 35 14.24 -13.32 -7.49
CA THR A 35 14.86 -14.62 -7.59
C THR A 35 14.58 -15.24 -8.95
N LEU A 36 15.61 -15.72 -9.61
CA LEU A 36 15.52 -16.46 -10.87
C LEU A 36 15.71 -17.96 -10.62
N LYS A 37 14.78 -18.76 -11.09
CA LYS A 37 14.84 -20.23 -11.01
C LYS A 37 14.81 -20.84 -12.40
N ASN A 38 15.49 -21.98 -12.53
CA ASN A 38 15.41 -22.76 -13.75
C ASN A 38 14.10 -23.59 -13.81
N LYS A 39 13.87 -24.32 -14.90
CA LYS A 39 12.68 -25.16 -15.10
C LYS A 39 12.51 -26.26 -14.05
N ASN A 40 13.59 -26.64 -13.37
CA ASN A 40 13.56 -27.66 -12.30
C ASN A 40 13.26 -27.05 -10.93
N GLY A 41 13.10 -25.75 -10.82
CA GLY A 41 12.86 -25.05 -9.56
C GLY A 41 14.11 -24.68 -8.77
N ASP A 42 15.30 -24.91 -9.33
CA ASP A 42 16.56 -24.55 -8.67
C ASP A 42 16.83 -23.05 -8.84
N THR A 43 17.22 -22.40 -7.75
CA THR A 43 17.61 -20.99 -7.78
C THR A 43 18.95 -20.86 -8.49
N ILE A 44 18.97 -20.12 -9.59
CA ILE A 44 20.17 -19.85 -10.38
C ILE A 44 20.68 -18.42 -10.27
N GLY A 45 19.92 -17.53 -9.69
CA GLY A 45 20.33 -16.15 -9.44
C GLY A 45 19.37 -15.41 -8.55
N THR A 46 19.91 -14.41 -7.86
CA THR A 46 19.12 -13.44 -7.06
C THR A 46 19.69 -12.05 -7.30
N THR A 47 18.80 -11.08 -7.28
CA THR A 47 19.18 -9.66 -7.37
C THR A 47 18.20 -8.83 -6.54
N THR A 48 18.47 -7.53 -6.45
CA THR A 48 17.55 -6.56 -5.86
C THR A 48 17.34 -5.43 -6.84
N THR A 49 16.15 -4.83 -6.82
CA THR A 49 15.87 -3.68 -7.68
C THR A 49 16.73 -2.48 -7.28
N ASP A 50 17.12 -1.71 -8.27
CA ASP A 50 17.92 -0.50 -8.10
C ASP A 50 17.06 0.69 -7.60
N SER A 51 17.65 1.87 -7.51
CA SER A 51 16.98 3.09 -7.05
C SER A 51 15.79 3.51 -7.93
N ASN A 52 15.73 3.00 -9.18
CA ASN A 52 14.64 3.25 -10.12
C ASN A 52 13.63 2.09 -10.19
N GLY A 53 13.81 1.05 -9.37
CA GLY A 53 12.96 -0.14 -9.39
C GLY A 53 13.31 -1.17 -10.45
N LYS A 54 14.44 -1.03 -11.11
CA LYS A 54 14.84 -1.92 -12.21
C LYS A 54 15.70 -3.07 -11.72
N TYR A 55 15.56 -4.22 -12.39
CA TYR A 55 16.37 -5.41 -12.18
C TYR A 55 16.70 -6.07 -13.50
N GLU A 56 17.76 -6.87 -13.52
CA GLU A 56 18.17 -7.61 -14.71
C GLU A 56 18.95 -8.87 -14.32
N PHE A 57 18.65 -9.96 -15.02
CA PHE A 57 19.47 -11.18 -15.03
C PHE A 57 20.11 -11.32 -16.42
N THR A 58 21.40 -11.54 -16.47
CA THR A 58 22.17 -11.64 -17.71
C THR A 58 22.77 -13.04 -17.89
N GLY A 59 23.27 -13.32 -19.09
CA GLY A 59 23.98 -14.56 -19.36
C GLY A 59 23.11 -15.80 -19.38
N LEU A 60 21.83 -15.66 -19.75
CA LEU A 60 20.87 -16.76 -19.78
C LEU A 60 20.87 -17.44 -21.17
N GLU A 61 20.84 -18.75 -21.15
CA GLU A 61 20.62 -19.56 -22.36
C GLU A 61 19.12 -19.65 -22.66
N ASN A 62 18.79 -20.06 -23.90
CA ASN A 62 17.40 -20.37 -24.23
C ASN A 62 16.85 -21.42 -23.27
N GLY A 63 15.62 -21.21 -22.83
CA GLY A 63 14.95 -22.13 -21.92
C GLY A 63 13.84 -21.43 -21.13
N ASP A 64 13.22 -22.20 -20.25
CA ASP A 64 12.15 -21.72 -19.38
C ASP A 64 12.69 -21.43 -17.99
N TYR A 65 12.28 -20.30 -17.46
CA TYR A 65 12.68 -19.80 -16.15
C TYR A 65 11.47 -19.34 -15.37
N THR A 66 11.62 -19.28 -14.05
CA THR A 66 10.62 -18.66 -13.16
C THR A 66 11.27 -17.49 -12.45
N ILE A 67 10.58 -16.36 -12.42
CA ILE A 67 10.96 -15.17 -11.67
C ILE A 67 10.02 -15.00 -10.50
N GLU A 68 10.59 -14.82 -9.32
CA GLU A 68 9.84 -14.59 -8.09
C GLU A 68 10.23 -13.25 -7.48
N PHE A 69 9.23 -12.43 -7.16
CA PHE A 69 9.39 -11.15 -6.48
C PHE A 69 8.96 -11.28 -5.03
N GLU A 70 9.81 -10.89 -4.09
CA GLU A 70 9.43 -10.79 -2.69
C GLU A 70 8.55 -9.56 -2.49
N THR A 71 7.37 -9.74 -1.89
CA THR A 71 6.48 -8.62 -1.60
C THR A 71 7.16 -7.66 -0.59
N PRO A 72 7.37 -6.39 -0.96
CA PRO A 72 7.98 -5.44 -0.03
C PRO A 72 7.10 -5.23 1.21
N GLU A 73 7.72 -4.96 2.35
CA GLU A 73 7.01 -4.69 3.59
C GLU A 73 6.07 -3.49 3.43
N GLY A 74 4.82 -3.66 3.87
CA GLY A 74 3.78 -2.63 3.78
C GLY A 74 3.07 -2.55 2.44
N TYR A 75 3.44 -3.40 1.47
CA TYR A 75 2.82 -3.44 0.15
C TYR A 75 1.95 -4.69 -0.04
N THR A 76 1.08 -4.61 -1.03
CA THR A 76 0.25 -5.73 -1.50
C THR A 76 0.42 -5.86 -3.01
N PRO A 77 0.53 -7.10 -3.56
CA PRO A 77 0.60 -7.29 -5.01
C PRO A 77 -0.63 -6.73 -5.72
N THR A 78 -0.42 -6.02 -6.83
CA THR A 78 -1.54 -5.49 -7.62
C THR A 78 -2.09 -6.52 -8.61
N LYS A 79 -3.10 -6.13 -9.36
CA LYS A 79 -3.74 -6.99 -10.37
C LYS A 79 -2.74 -7.37 -11.45
N GLN A 80 -2.82 -8.63 -11.87
CA GLN A 80 -1.98 -9.16 -12.95
C GLN A 80 -2.64 -8.94 -14.32
N ASN A 81 -1.80 -8.81 -15.34
CA ASN A 81 -2.19 -8.81 -16.75
C ASN A 81 -3.34 -7.83 -17.07
N SER A 82 -3.23 -6.64 -16.52
CA SER A 82 -4.21 -5.58 -16.74
C SER A 82 -3.83 -4.73 -17.95
N GLY A 83 -4.81 -4.42 -18.78
CA GLY A 83 -4.58 -3.64 -19.99
C GLY A 83 -4.13 -4.47 -21.19
N SER A 84 -3.64 -3.81 -22.23
CA SER A 84 -3.27 -4.41 -23.50
C SER A 84 -1.76 -4.35 -23.81
N ASP A 85 -0.98 -3.75 -22.94
CA ASP A 85 0.47 -3.58 -23.10
C ASP A 85 1.21 -4.43 -22.06
N GLU A 86 1.78 -5.55 -22.52
CA GLU A 86 2.53 -6.48 -21.67
C GLU A 86 3.78 -5.86 -21.03
N GLY A 87 4.27 -4.76 -21.58
CA GLY A 87 5.39 -4.01 -21.00
C GLY A 87 4.98 -3.03 -19.89
N LYS A 88 3.69 -2.92 -19.59
CA LYS A 88 3.14 -2.00 -18.59
C LYS A 88 2.19 -2.66 -17.60
N ASP A 89 1.96 -3.95 -17.71
CA ASP A 89 1.14 -4.69 -16.75
C ASP A 89 2.00 -5.37 -15.69
N SER A 90 1.36 -5.86 -14.63
CA SER A 90 2.03 -6.67 -13.62
C SER A 90 1.94 -8.14 -13.99
N ASN A 91 3.07 -8.82 -13.96
CA ASN A 91 3.14 -10.28 -14.11
C ASN A 91 2.96 -11.03 -12.77
N GLY A 92 2.67 -10.29 -11.69
CA GLY A 92 2.49 -10.86 -10.36
C GLY A 92 3.81 -11.11 -9.62
N THR A 93 3.73 -11.86 -8.53
CA THR A 93 4.90 -12.16 -7.68
C THR A 93 5.65 -13.41 -8.11
N LYS A 94 5.07 -14.21 -8.99
CA LYS A 94 5.70 -15.43 -9.54
C LYS A 94 5.22 -15.64 -10.96
N THR A 95 6.15 -15.63 -11.90
CA THR A 95 5.83 -15.79 -13.31
C THR A 95 6.86 -16.67 -14.04
N THR A 96 6.40 -17.39 -15.04
CA THR A 96 7.26 -18.17 -15.93
C THR A 96 7.61 -17.31 -17.14
N VAL A 97 8.88 -17.33 -17.54
CA VAL A 97 9.38 -16.63 -18.72
C VAL A 97 10.16 -17.60 -19.60
N THR A 98 9.91 -17.54 -20.90
CA THR A 98 10.66 -18.31 -21.90
C THR A 98 11.66 -17.39 -22.59
N VAL A 99 12.94 -17.73 -22.51
CA VAL A 99 14.01 -17.06 -23.28
C VAL A 99 14.20 -17.82 -24.57
N LYS A 100 13.96 -17.14 -25.68
CA LYS A 100 14.10 -17.74 -27.02
C LYS A 100 14.69 -16.74 -28.01
N ASP A 101 15.99 -16.84 -28.20
CA ASP A 101 16.76 -16.06 -29.18
C ASP A 101 16.66 -14.52 -29.03
N ALA A 102 16.24 -14.03 -27.86
CA ALA A 102 16.11 -12.61 -27.60
C ALA A 102 16.07 -12.30 -26.08
N ASP A 103 16.45 -11.09 -25.73
CA ASP A 103 16.23 -10.56 -24.40
C ASP A 103 14.74 -10.34 -24.14
N ASN A 104 14.33 -10.50 -22.87
CA ASN A 104 12.96 -10.16 -22.45
C ASN A 104 13.00 -9.08 -21.38
N LYS A 105 12.46 -7.92 -21.69
CA LYS A 105 12.38 -6.73 -20.82
C LYS A 105 10.94 -6.35 -20.48
N THR A 106 10.06 -7.34 -20.37
CA THR A 106 8.63 -7.12 -20.12
C THR A 106 8.13 -7.74 -18.81
N ILE A 107 9.02 -8.28 -17.97
CA ILE A 107 8.62 -8.98 -16.75
C ILE A 107 8.61 -8.02 -15.57
N ASP A 108 7.44 -7.51 -15.27
CA ASP A 108 7.18 -6.47 -14.30
C ASP A 108 6.38 -6.98 -13.10
N SER A 109 6.53 -6.34 -11.96
CA SER A 109 5.70 -6.60 -10.80
C SER A 109 5.26 -5.30 -10.15
N GLY A 110 3.96 -5.14 -10.00
CA GLY A 110 3.35 -3.98 -9.37
C GLY A 110 2.85 -4.28 -7.96
N PHE A 111 2.98 -3.30 -7.09
CA PHE A 111 2.52 -3.37 -5.71
C PHE A 111 1.86 -2.06 -5.31
N TYR A 112 0.92 -2.12 -4.37
CA TYR A 112 0.31 -0.93 -3.80
C TYR A 112 0.33 -0.97 -2.28
N LYS A 113 0.26 0.19 -1.65
CA LYS A 113 0.09 0.31 -0.21
C LYS A 113 -1.39 0.36 0.11
N PRO A 114 -1.95 -0.60 0.88
CA PRO A 114 -3.33 -0.50 1.31
C PRO A 114 -3.56 0.75 2.15
N THR A 115 -4.70 1.40 1.96
CA THR A 115 -5.11 2.55 2.76
C THR A 115 -6.49 2.33 3.36
N TYR A 116 -6.75 2.99 4.49
CA TYR A 116 -7.94 2.78 5.29
C TYR A 116 -8.57 4.11 5.68
N ASN A 117 -9.82 4.05 6.11
CA ASN A 117 -10.53 5.20 6.63
C ASN A 117 -10.69 5.07 8.15
N LEU A 118 -10.58 6.20 8.83
CA LEU A 118 -10.76 6.30 10.26
C LEU A 118 -11.77 7.40 10.55
N GLY A 119 -12.79 7.10 11.34
CA GLY A 119 -13.76 8.09 11.73
C GLY A 119 -14.83 7.51 12.61
N ASP A 120 -15.60 8.36 13.19
CA ASP A 120 -16.79 8.03 13.96
C ASP A 120 -17.56 9.31 14.28
N TYR A 121 -17.92 9.53 15.51
CA TYR A 121 -19.03 10.34 15.94
C TYR A 121 -18.69 11.14 17.19
N VAL A 122 -19.01 12.43 17.20
CA VAL A 122 -18.97 13.30 18.38
C VAL A 122 -20.41 13.58 18.79
N TRP A 123 -20.73 13.34 20.05
CA TRP A 123 -22.10 13.32 20.53
C TRP A 123 -22.25 14.01 21.87
N GLU A 124 -23.47 14.45 22.14
CA GLU A 124 -23.84 15.09 23.42
C GLU A 124 -24.32 14.03 24.42
N ASP A 125 -23.57 13.86 25.50
CA ASP A 125 -23.87 12.93 26.56
C ASP A 125 -24.82 13.60 27.57
N THR A 126 -26.12 13.48 27.28
CA THR A 126 -27.14 14.19 28.07
C THR A 126 -27.32 13.65 29.50
N ASN A 127 -27.08 12.35 29.69
CA ASN A 127 -27.19 11.70 30.99
C ASN A 127 -25.85 11.54 31.74
N LYS A 128 -24.74 11.96 31.12
CA LYS A 128 -23.39 11.98 31.71
C LYS A 128 -22.86 10.61 32.11
N ASP A 129 -23.31 9.54 31.42
CA ASP A 129 -22.88 8.18 31.72
C ASP A 129 -21.65 7.71 30.90
N GLY A 130 -21.22 8.51 29.93
CA GLY A 130 -20.11 8.17 29.03
C GLY A 130 -20.47 7.17 27.97
N ILE A 131 -21.72 6.80 27.85
CA ILE A 131 -22.21 5.79 26.86
C ILE A 131 -23.11 6.50 25.86
N GLN A 132 -22.89 6.26 24.59
CA GLN A 132 -23.70 6.82 23.52
C GLN A 132 -25.06 6.11 23.46
N ASP A 133 -26.12 6.84 23.80
CA ASP A 133 -27.50 6.36 23.71
C ASP A 133 -28.13 6.79 22.39
N ASP A 134 -29.12 6.03 21.89
CA ASP A 134 -29.77 6.28 20.62
C ASP A 134 -30.47 7.66 20.53
N SER A 135 -30.87 8.21 21.67
CA SER A 135 -31.53 9.51 21.74
C SER A 135 -30.58 10.70 21.84
N GLU A 136 -29.28 10.45 21.95
CA GLU A 136 -28.27 11.49 22.07
C GLU A 136 -27.82 11.98 20.69
N LYS A 137 -27.70 13.31 20.55
CA LYS A 137 -27.46 13.97 19.29
C LYS A 137 -25.98 14.16 19.03
N GLY A 138 -25.60 14.15 17.75
CA GLY A 138 -24.26 14.54 17.31
C GLY A 138 -24.01 16.03 17.48
N ILE A 139 -22.75 16.37 17.68
CA ILE A 139 -22.30 17.76 17.78
C ILE A 139 -21.59 18.14 16.50
N SER A 140 -22.13 19.13 15.78
CA SER A 140 -21.58 19.65 14.54
C SER A 140 -20.45 20.66 14.79
N GLY A 141 -19.53 20.78 13.83
CA GLY A 141 -18.51 21.83 13.82
C GLY A 141 -17.37 21.63 14.84
N VAL A 142 -17.23 20.44 15.40
CA VAL A 142 -16.13 20.12 16.32
C VAL A 142 -14.87 19.87 15.51
N LYS A 143 -13.78 20.59 15.85
CA LYS A 143 -12.49 20.37 15.24
C LYS A 143 -11.88 19.05 15.71
N VAL A 144 -11.49 18.21 14.76
CA VAL A 144 -10.83 16.91 14.99
C VAL A 144 -9.47 16.93 14.33
N THR A 145 -8.42 16.59 15.07
CA THR A 145 -7.05 16.60 14.60
C THR A 145 -6.50 15.17 14.63
N LEU A 146 -5.90 14.74 13.52
CA LEU A 146 -5.23 13.45 13.40
C LEU A 146 -3.72 13.66 13.48
N LYS A 147 -3.06 12.92 14.36
CA LYS A 147 -1.61 12.93 14.53
C LYS A 147 -1.03 11.54 14.29
N ASP A 148 0.19 11.49 13.77
CA ASP A 148 0.93 10.25 13.65
C ASP A 148 1.52 9.80 15.01
N LYS A 149 2.22 8.67 15.01
CA LYS A 149 2.86 8.12 16.22
C LYS A 149 3.92 9.04 16.84
N ASN A 150 4.46 9.98 16.06
CA ASN A 150 5.48 10.93 16.49
C ASN A 150 4.88 12.26 17.00
N GLY A 151 3.55 12.38 16.99
CA GLY A 151 2.85 13.59 17.39
C GLY A 151 2.72 14.66 16.31
N ASN A 152 3.11 14.36 15.07
CA ASN A 152 2.95 15.29 13.95
C ASN A 152 1.51 15.32 13.48
N VAL A 153 0.98 16.52 13.23
CA VAL A 153 -0.36 16.69 12.67
C VAL A 153 -0.33 16.29 11.20
N ILE A 154 -1.12 15.29 10.84
CA ILE A 154 -1.24 14.82 9.46
C ILE A 154 -2.58 15.16 8.82
N GLY A 155 -3.56 15.59 9.59
CA GLY A 155 -4.85 16.03 9.07
C GLY A 155 -5.71 16.69 10.12
N THR A 156 -6.61 17.53 9.66
CA THR A 156 -7.66 18.15 10.48
C THR A 156 -8.98 18.12 9.74
N THR A 157 -10.06 17.93 10.46
CA THR A 157 -11.41 18.00 9.91
C THR A 157 -12.36 18.59 10.96
N THR A 158 -13.60 18.79 10.57
CA THR A 158 -14.68 19.20 11.49
C THR A 158 -15.83 18.23 11.35
N THR A 159 -16.56 17.99 12.43
CA THR A 159 -17.75 17.13 12.39
C THR A 159 -18.82 17.78 11.54
N ASP A 160 -19.57 16.93 10.83
CA ASP A 160 -20.70 17.36 9.99
C ASP A 160 -21.95 17.67 10.82
N ALA A 161 -23.07 17.95 10.15
CA ALA A 161 -24.34 18.28 10.79
C ALA A 161 -24.87 17.18 11.72
N SER A 162 -24.44 15.92 11.50
CA SER A 162 -24.83 14.75 12.29
C SER A 162 -23.78 14.37 13.35
N GLY A 163 -22.68 15.11 13.45
CA GLY A 163 -21.60 14.84 14.40
C GLY A 163 -20.55 13.86 13.92
N HIS A 164 -20.58 13.44 12.65
CA HIS A 164 -19.61 12.50 12.09
C HIS A 164 -18.38 13.19 11.57
N TYR A 165 -17.24 12.50 11.66
CA TYR A 165 -15.98 12.90 11.04
C TYR A 165 -15.31 11.70 10.38
N GLN A 166 -14.44 11.94 9.42
CA GLN A 166 -13.68 10.90 8.74
C GLN A 166 -12.34 11.41 8.23
N PHE A 167 -11.31 10.59 8.40
CA PHE A 167 -10.02 10.73 7.73
C PHE A 167 -9.87 9.58 6.76
N LYS A 168 -9.44 9.86 5.53
CA LYS A 168 -9.30 8.87 4.45
C LYS A 168 -7.85 8.67 4.06
N GLY A 169 -7.57 7.53 3.44
CA GLY A 169 -6.27 7.28 2.84
C GLY A 169 -5.14 7.05 3.81
N LEU A 170 -5.41 6.48 4.98
CA LEU A 170 -4.41 6.21 6.01
C LEU A 170 -3.72 4.87 5.76
N GLU A 171 -2.40 4.87 5.81
CA GLU A 171 -1.61 3.63 5.80
C GLU A 171 -1.67 2.93 7.16
N ASN A 172 -1.30 1.65 7.21
CA ASN A 172 -1.16 0.93 8.47
C ASN A 172 -0.26 1.70 9.43
N GLY A 173 -0.68 1.80 10.68
CA GLY A 173 0.08 2.50 11.70
C GLY A 173 -0.75 2.87 12.92
N SER A 174 -0.09 3.54 13.84
CA SER A 174 -0.72 4.05 15.06
C SER A 174 -0.95 5.56 14.93
N TYR A 175 -2.14 5.98 15.29
CA TYR A 175 -2.57 7.38 15.18
C TYR A 175 -3.19 7.84 16.48
N THR A 176 -3.15 9.16 16.71
CA THR A 176 -3.87 9.81 17.79
C THR A 176 -4.91 10.75 17.20
N VAL A 177 -6.13 10.67 17.70
CA VAL A 177 -7.23 11.57 17.33
C VAL A 177 -7.50 12.50 18.51
N GLU A 178 -7.44 13.80 18.27
CA GLU A 178 -7.72 14.82 19.26
C GLU A 178 -8.98 15.61 18.88
N PHE A 179 -9.87 15.77 19.86
CA PHE A 179 -11.09 16.55 19.71
C PHE A 179 -10.96 17.86 20.46
N GLU A 180 -11.24 18.99 19.80
CA GLU A 180 -11.36 20.27 20.46
C GLU A 180 -12.69 20.31 21.23
N THR A 181 -12.65 20.66 22.51
CA THR A 181 -13.87 20.77 23.31
C THR A 181 -14.72 21.90 22.76
N PRO A 182 -15.98 21.62 22.33
CA PRO A 182 -16.87 22.67 21.86
C PRO A 182 -17.20 23.67 22.95
N SER A 183 -17.44 24.93 22.54
CA SER A 183 -17.85 25.98 23.47
C SER A 183 -19.14 25.61 24.24
N GLY A 184 -19.11 25.70 25.54
CA GLY A 184 -20.24 25.38 26.41
C GLY A 184 -20.38 23.92 26.79
N TYR A 185 -19.47 23.07 26.31
CA TYR A 185 -19.45 21.64 26.63
C TYR A 185 -18.28 21.28 27.54
N THR A 186 -18.39 20.15 28.19
CA THR A 186 -17.36 19.57 29.02
C THR A 186 -17.15 18.13 28.53
N PRO A 187 -15.90 17.66 28.35
CA PRO A 187 -15.66 16.27 27.98
C PRO A 187 -16.27 15.31 29.00
N THR A 188 -16.99 14.31 28.52
CA THR A 188 -17.52 13.25 29.36
C THR A 188 -16.47 12.21 29.71
N LYS A 189 -16.82 11.19 30.46
CA LYS A 189 -15.89 10.12 30.85
C LYS A 189 -15.30 9.48 29.61
N ALA A 190 -13.99 9.54 29.53
CA ALA A 190 -13.26 8.86 28.47
C ALA A 190 -12.80 7.49 28.93
N ASN A 191 -12.86 6.50 28.05
CA ASN A 191 -11.92 5.39 28.13
C ASN A 191 -10.57 5.98 27.74
N SER A 192 -9.83 6.46 28.73
CA SER A 192 -8.65 7.28 28.56
C SER A 192 -7.60 6.55 27.70
N GLY A 193 -7.17 7.19 26.64
CA GLY A 193 -5.92 6.85 25.96
C GLY A 193 -5.97 5.62 25.09
N GLN A 194 -6.99 5.47 24.27
CA GLN A 194 -6.96 4.46 23.21
C GLN A 194 -6.15 4.98 22.03
N ASP A 195 -4.95 4.42 21.86
CA ASP A 195 -4.24 4.49 20.60
C ASP A 195 -5.06 3.73 19.55
N ILE A 196 -5.44 4.42 18.48
CA ILE A 196 -6.18 3.82 17.40
C ILE A 196 -5.16 3.27 16.41
N THR A 197 -5.19 1.96 16.22
CA THR A 197 -4.36 1.27 15.23
C THR A 197 -5.18 1.01 13.98
N VAL A 198 -4.68 1.48 12.84
CA VAL A 198 -5.23 1.15 11.53
C VAL A 198 -4.42 -0.03 11.01
N ASP A 199 -5.08 -1.17 10.82
CA ASP A 199 -4.44 -2.43 10.47
C ASP A 199 -5.13 -3.08 9.28
N SER A 200 -4.36 -3.86 8.52
CA SER A 200 -4.90 -4.72 7.47
C SER A 200 -5.28 -6.08 8.06
N ASN A 201 -6.55 -6.44 7.97
CA ASN A 201 -7.00 -7.80 8.25
C ASN A 201 -6.83 -8.68 7.00
#